data_076eac01b0c22fab65389d17068efe77
#
_entry.id   076eac01b0c22fab65389d17068efe77
#
_cell.length_a   1.000
_cell.length_b   1.000
_cell.length_c   1.000
_cell.angle_alpha   90.00
_cell.angle_beta   90.00
_cell.angle_gamma   90.00
#
_symmetry.space_group_name_H-M   'P 1'
#
loop_
_entity.id
_entity.type
_entity.pdbx_description
1 polymer ?
#
loop_
_entity_poly.entity_id
_entity_poly.type
_entity_poly.pdbx_seq_one_letter_code
_entity_poly.pdbx_strand_id
1 'polypeptide(L)'
;MATFGGFTAAVLTAAELNTAGGAWSTWTPTIASWTQGNGTVVAVYEQVGRTVNCYVLITWGTTSSGFIGTVSLPKTAARIGATGSAAVEDVGSFIATCAVNVTTTTLCAVTLINSAGTYGTQSALSATVPHTFGSTDNVRFSLTYEAAADGT
;
A
#
# COMPACT_ATOMS: atom_id res chain seq x y z
N MET A 1 8.27 -21.95 38.42
CA MET A 1 7.67 -20.79 37.70
C MET A 1 7.86 -19.57 38.61
N ALA A 2 8.63 -18.58 38.20
CA ALA A 2 8.86 -17.35 38.97
C ALA A 2 7.79 -16.33 38.61
N THR A 3 7.01 -15.88 39.60
CA THR A 3 5.99 -14.81 39.41
C THR A 3 6.58 -13.52 39.95
N PHE A 4 6.66 -12.48 39.16
CA PHE A 4 7.07 -11.15 39.58
C PHE A 4 5.89 -10.19 39.33
N GLY A 5 5.31 -9.65 40.42
CA GLY A 5 4.26 -8.63 40.30
C GLY A 5 2.97 -9.09 39.60
N GLY A 6 2.59 -10.37 39.69
CA GLY A 6 1.38 -10.90 39.02
C GLY A 6 1.55 -11.27 37.56
N PHE A 7 2.74 -11.08 36.97
CA PHE A 7 3.04 -11.54 35.62
C PHE A 7 3.58 -12.96 35.64
N THR A 8 2.94 -13.86 34.90
CA THR A 8 3.49 -15.18 34.62
C THR A 8 4.48 -15.01 33.46
N ALA A 9 5.78 -15.22 33.69
CA ALA A 9 6.75 -15.25 32.62
C ALA A 9 6.49 -16.52 31.78
N ALA A 10 5.75 -16.36 30.69
CA ALA A 10 5.73 -17.37 29.63
C ALA A 10 7.04 -17.24 28.83
N VAL A 11 7.70 -18.38 28.62
CA VAL A 11 8.82 -18.42 27.67
C VAL A 11 8.19 -18.34 26.28
N LEU A 12 8.35 -17.19 25.62
CA LEU A 12 7.93 -17.04 24.22
C LEU A 12 8.75 -17.96 23.35
N THR A 13 8.09 -18.74 22.53
CA THR A 13 8.75 -19.51 21.46
C THR A 13 9.24 -18.58 20.37
N ALA A 14 10.21 -19.03 19.54
CA ALA A 14 10.65 -18.26 18.37
C ALA A 14 9.50 -17.96 17.40
N ALA A 15 8.50 -18.86 17.30
CA ALA A 15 7.30 -18.65 16.49
C ALA A 15 6.41 -17.54 17.05
N GLU A 16 6.19 -17.50 18.36
CA GLU A 16 5.42 -16.42 19.02
C GLU A 16 6.14 -15.08 18.93
N LEU A 17 7.48 -15.08 19.04
CA LEU A 17 8.28 -13.86 18.89
C LEU A 17 8.24 -13.35 17.46
N ASN A 18 8.31 -14.22 16.44
CA ASN A 18 8.15 -13.85 15.04
C ASN A 18 6.75 -13.31 14.74
N THR A 19 5.71 -13.89 15.35
CA THR A 19 4.33 -13.39 15.20
C THR A 19 4.17 -12.03 15.87
N ALA A 20 4.76 -11.83 17.06
CA ALA A 20 4.76 -10.54 17.75
C ALA A 20 5.61 -9.48 17.02
N GLY A 21 6.64 -9.90 16.28
CA GLY A 21 7.50 -9.05 15.47
C GLY A 21 6.92 -8.60 14.12
N GLY A 22 5.70 -9.06 13.78
CA GLY A 22 5.06 -8.72 12.50
C GLY A 22 5.60 -9.55 11.33
N ALA A 23 4.97 -10.68 11.05
CA ALA A 23 5.28 -11.45 9.84
C ALA A 23 4.63 -10.80 8.60
N TRP A 24 5.38 -10.70 7.51
CA TRP A 24 4.82 -10.28 6.22
C TRP A 24 3.80 -11.29 5.72
N SER A 25 2.64 -10.78 5.35
CA SER A 25 1.52 -11.54 4.79
C SER A 25 1.14 -10.97 3.43
N THR A 26 0.61 -11.81 2.56
CA THR A 26 0.05 -11.37 1.29
C THR A 26 -1.42 -11.01 1.45
N TRP A 27 -1.93 -10.06 0.63
CA TRP A 27 -3.36 -9.86 0.44
C TRP A 27 -3.67 -9.61 -1.03
N THR A 28 -4.94 -9.74 -1.39
CA THR A 28 -5.41 -9.42 -2.74
C THR A 28 -6.18 -8.11 -2.68
N PRO A 29 -5.59 -6.97 -3.08
CA PRO A 29 -6.29 -5.69 -3.08
C PRO A 29 -7.36 -5.65 -4.16
N THR A 30 -8.50 -5.03 -3.86
CA THR A 30 -9.43 -4.56 -4.88
C THR A 30 -8.94 -3.24 -5.42
N ILE A 31 -8.78 -3.13 -6.73
CA ILE A 31 -8.26 -1.94 -7.41
C ILE A 31 -9.36 -1.39 -8.31
N ALA A 32 -9.77 -0.15 -8.05
CA ALA A 32 -10.79 0.52 -8.85
C ALA A 32 -10.22 1.10 -10.14
N SER A 33 -11.03 1.14 -11.19
CA SER A 33 -10.72 1.71 -12.51
C SER A 33 -9.59 0.99 -13.28
N TRP A 34 -9.21 -0.20 -12.83
CA TRP A 34 -8.19 -1.04 -13.46
C TRP A 34 -8.73 -2.42 -13.79
N THR A 35 -8.45 -2.88 -14.99
CA THR A 35 -8.69 -4.25 -15.43
C THR A 35 -7.34 -4.96 -15.50
N GLN A 36 -7.15 -5.97 -14.66
CA GLN A 36 -5.86 -6.65 -14.53
C GLN A 36 -5.41 -7.32 -15.83
N GLY A 37 -6.31 -8.01 -16.53
CA GLY A 37 -5.92 -8.82 -17.70
C GLY A 37 -4.83 -9.82 -17.31
N ASN A 38 -3.72 -9.81 -18.04
CA ASN A 38 -2.50 -10.59 -17.73
C ASN A 38 -1.44 -9.79 -16.96
N GLY A 39 -1.78 -8.63 -16.39
CA GLY A 39 -0.93 -7.88 -15.48
C GLY A 39 -0.78 -8.58 -14.12
N THR A 40 0.14 -8.10 -13.31
CA THR A 40 0.45 -8.71 -12.02
C THR A 40 0.28 -7.74 -10.87
N VAL A 41 -0.06 -8.26 -9.70
CA VAL A 41 -0.13 -7.53 -8.44
C VAL A 41 0.70 -8.27 -7.41
N VAL A 42 1.67 -7.59 -6.82
CA VAL A 42 2.35 -8.02 -5.60
C VAL A 42 1.89 -7.11 -4.48
N ALA A 43 1.27 -7.66 -3.46
CA ALA A 43 0.77 -6.91 -2.33
C ALA A 43 1.07 -7.65 -1.04
N VAL A 44 1.89 -7.02 -0.19
CA VAL A 44 2.34 -7.58 1.09
C VAL A 44 2.18 -6.55 2.20
N TYR A 45 1.87 -7.01 3.40
CA TYR A 45 1.76 -6.17 4.59
C TYR A 45 2.26 -6.91 5.81
N GLU A 46 2.65 -6.15 6.82
CA GLU A 46 2.85 -6.63 8.19
C GLU A 46 2.03 -5.77 9.14
N GLN A 47 1.64 -6.34 10.26
CA GLN A 47 0.98 -5.61 11.34
C GLN A 47 1.65 -5.94 12.67
N VAL A 48 2.09 -4.91 13.39
CA VAL A 48 2.62 -5.01 14.75
C VAL A 48 1.77 -4.11 15.65
N GLY A 49 1.02 -4.74 16.55
CA GLY A 49 -0.01 -4.04 17.31
C GLY A 49 -1.00 -3.37 16.34
N ARG A 50 -1.12 -2.05 16.41
CA ARG A 50 -1.96 -1.27 15.50
C ARG A 50 -1.22 -0.64 14.31
N THR A 51 0.08 -0.82 14.21
CA THR A 51 0.87 -0.30 13.07
C THR A 51 0.84 -1.30 11.93
N VAL A 52 0.38 -0.86 10.76
CA VAL A 52 0.38 -1.61 9.51
C VAL A 52 1.35 -0.96 8.55
N ASN A 53 2.32 -1.74 8.07
CA ASN A 53 3.17 -1.40 6.94
C ASN A 53 2.73 -2.22 5.74
N CYS A 54 2.53 -1.61 4.59
CA CYS A 54 2.19 -2.33 3.37
C CYS A 54 2.99 -1.83 2.17
N TYR A 55 3.21 -2.76 1.24
CA TYR A 55 3.83 -2.51 -0.06
C TYR A 55 2.97 -3.11 -1.16
N VAL A 56 2.81 -2.36 -2.24
CA VAL A 56 2.08 -2.79 -3.44
C VAL A 56 2.90 -2.46 -4.67
N LEU A 57 2.97 -3.43 -5.60
CA LEU A 57 3.47 -3.25 -6.95
C LEU A 57 2.42 -3.81 -7.92
N ILE A 58 1.95 -2.97 -8.82
CA ILE A 58 0.99 -3.29 -9.88
C ILE A 58 1.70 -3.10 -11.20
N THR A 59 1.77 -4.14 -12.02
CA THR A 59 2.42 -4.09 -13.33
C THR A 59 1.39 -4.41 -14.41
N TRP A 60 1.32 -3.55 -15.44
CA TRP A 60 0.45 -3.76 -16.59
C TRP A 60 0.96 -4.88 -17.49
N GLY A 61 0.06 -5.74 -17.91
CA GLY A 61 0.30 -6.71 -18.97
C GLY A 61 -0.25 -6.20 -20.31
N THR A 62 -0.10 -7.00 -21.36
CA THR A 62 -0.57 -6.65 -22.72
C THR A 62 -2.09 -6.57 -22.87
N THR A 63 -2.85 -7.17 -21.92
CA THR A 63 -4.31 -7.13 -21.88
C THR A 63 -4.85 -6.36 -20.68
N SER A 64 -3.97 -5.71 -19.90
CA SER A 64 -4.38 -4.80 -18.84
C SER A 64 -4.91 -3.49 -19.42
N SER A 65 -5.85 -2.85 -18.73
CA SER A 65 -6.39 -1.56 -19.15
C SER A 65 -6.83 -0.70 -17.97
N GLY A 66 -7.01 0.60 -18.22
CA GLY A 66 -7.42 1.55 -17.20
C GLY A 66 -6.25 2.14 -16.41
N PHE A 67 -6.53 2.62 -15.21
CA PHE A 67 -5.58 3.28 -14.31
C PHE A 67 -5.90 2.90 -12.85
N ILE A 68 -5.00 3.23 -11.92
CA ILE A 68 -5.23 2.94 -10.50
C ILE A 68 -6.05 4.09 -9.89
N GLY A 69 -7.33 3.87 -9.67
CA GLY A 69 -8.20 4.83 -8.99
C GLY A 69 -8.03 4.76 -7.48
N THR A 70 -8.49 3.68 -6.86
CA THR A 70 -8.29 3.40 -5.43
C THR A 70 -7.85 1.96 -5.23
N VAL A 71 -7.17 1.69 -4.12
CA VAL A 71 -6.68 0.37 -3.72
C VAL A 71 -7.21 0.07 -2.32
N SER A 72 -7.79 -1.12 -2.12
CA SER A 72 -8.24 -1.53 -0.78
C SER A 72 -7.06 -1.77 0.15
N LEU A 73 -7.21 -1.35 1.41
CA LEU A 73 -6.23 -1.60 2.46
C LEU A 73 -6.31 -3.05 2.96
N PRO A 74 -5.19 -3.65 3.43
CA PRO A 74 -5.19 -4.99 4.02
C PRO A 74 -5.92 -5.06 5.36
N LYS A 75 -5.97 -3.96 6.10
CA LYS A 75 -6.65 -3.80 7.40
C LYS A 75 -7.37 -2.46 7.44
N THR A 76 -8.53 -2.42 8.10
CA THR A 76 -9.27 -1.18 8.29
C THR A 76 -8.43 -0.16 9.05
N ALA A 77 -8.26 1.03 8.51
CA ALA A 77 -7.53 2.12 9.15
C ALA A 77 -8.35 2.73 10.29
N ALA A 78 -7.69 3.12 11.38
CA ALA A 78 -8.31 3.83 12.50
C ALA A 78 -8.77 5.24 12.10
N ARG A 79 -8.07 5.86 11.15
CA ARG A 79 -8.33 7.21 10.66
C ARG A 79 -7.86 7.37 9.21
N ILE A 80 -8.40 8.37 8.54
CA ILE A 80 -7.96 8.80 7.21
C ILE A 80 -6.75 9.74 7.30
N GLY A 81 -6.10 10.00 6.15
CA GLY A 81 -5.06 11.01 6.02
C GLY A 81 -3.63 10.51 6.25
N ALA A 82 -3.41 9.22 6.55
CA ALA A 82 -2.07 8.65 6.51
C ALA A 82 -1.53 8.72 5.07
N THR A 83 -0.25 9.12 4.95
CA THR A 83 0.41 9.37 3.67
C THR A 83 1.66 8.52 3.55
N GLY A 84 1.93 8.00 2.38
CA GLY A 84 3.12 7.23 2.06
C GLY A 84 3.73 7.64 0.72
N SER A 85 4.82 6.98 0.35
CA SER A 85 5.53 7.22 -0.91
C SER A 85 4.99 6.32 -2.01
N ALA A 86 4.87 6.87 -3.21
CA ALA A 86 4.47 6.14 -4.40
C ALA A 86 5.27 6.59 -5.63
N ALA A 87 5.30 5.76 -6.64
CA ALA A 87 5.84 6.07 -7.95
C ALA A 87 5.01 5.42 -9.05
N VAL A 88 4.91 6.12 -10.17
CA VAL A 88 4.39 5.62 -11.45
C VAL A 88 5.54 5.59 -12.44
N GLU A 89 5.73 4.48 -13.11
CA GLU A 89 6.82 4.30 -14.07
C GLU A 89 6.26 3.94 -15.45
N ASP A 90 6.62 4.74 -16.42
CA ASP A 90 6.55 4.44 -17.86
C ASP A 90 7.90 3.81 -18.24
N VAL A 91 7.93 2.48 -18.34
CA VAL A 91 9.18 1.72 -18.46
C VAL A 91 9.94 2.10 -19.74
N GLY A 92 11.18 2.57 -19.56
CA GLY A 92 12.03 3.05 -20.63
C GLY A 92 11.88 4.55 -20.94
N SER A 93 10.99 5.27 -20.26
CA SER A 93 10.71 6.69 -20.48
C SER A 93 10.98 7.54 -19.23
N PHE A 94 10.18 7.39 -18.15
CA PHE A 94 10.34 8.19 -16.94
C PHE A 94 9.74 7.51 -15.71
N ILE A 95 10.09 8.06 -14.53
CA ILE A 95 9.44 7.74 -13.25
C ILE A 95 8.84 9.03 -12.68
N ALA A 96 7.53 9.02 -12.47
CA ALA A 96 6.83 10.12 -11.81
C ALA A 96 6.78 9.88 -10.28
N THR A 97 7.14 10.90 -9.51
CA THR A 97 7.00 10.89 -8.06
C THR A 97 5.54 11.08 -7.68
N CYS A 98 5.05 10.21 -6.82
CA CYS A 98 3.67 10.18 -6.36
C CYS A 98 3.62 10.09 -4.83
N ALA A 99 2.45 10.37 -4.27
CA ALA A 99 2.11 10.04 -2.90
C ALA A 99 0.97 9.02 -2.90
N VAL A 100 0.89 8.19 -1.86
CA VAL A 100 -0.29 7.39 -1.56
C VAL A 100 -0.95 7.96 -0.30
N ASN A 101 -2.27 8.11 -0.31
CA ASN A 101 -3.03 8.69 0.79
C ASN A 101 -4.17 7.75 1.19
N VAL A 102 -4.38 7.55 2.50
CA VAL A 102 -5.58 6.88 3.03
C VAL A 102 -6.75 7.84 2.87
N THR A 103 -7.67 7.52 1.95
CA THR A 103 -8.80 8.37 1.58
C THR A 103 -10.08 8.01 2.31
N THR A 104 -10.24 6.73 2.65
CA THR A 104 -11.28 6.21 3.54
C THR A 104 -10.65 5.22 4.52
N THR A 105 -11.38 4.74 5.51
CA THR A 105 -10.86 3.74 6.45
C THR A 105 -10.52 2.39 5.79
N THR A 106 -10.94 2.16 4.55
CA THR A 106 -10.72 0.90 3.82
C THR A 106 -9.98 1.06 2.50
N LEU A 107 -9.73 2.30 2.05
CA LEU A 107 -9.16 2.59 0.74
C LEU A 107 -8.02 3.61 0.83
N CYS A 108 -7.04 3.45 -0.04
CA CYS A 108 -6.04 4.47 -0.36
C CYS A 108 -6.06 4.81 -1.85
N ALA A 109 -5.51 5.95 -2.20
CA ALA A 109 -5.35 6.40 -3.59
C ALA A 109 -3.92 6.90 -3.82
N VAL A 110 -3.38 6.62 -5.00
CA VAL A 110 -2.11 7.18 -5.48
C VAL A 110 -2.40 8.49 -6.21
N THR A 111 -1.65 9.51 -5.88
CA THR A 111 -1.76 10.85 -6.48
C THR A 111 -0.40 11.30 -7.01
N LEU A 112 -0.39 11.87 -8.20
CA LEU A 112 0.80 12.45 -8.80
C LEU A 112 1.17 13.75 -8.05
N ILE A 113 2.45 13.93 -7.73
CA ILE A 113 2.97 15.19 -7.20
C ILE A 113 3.38 16.07 -8.39
N ASN A 114 2.64 17.14 -8.62
CA ASN A 114 2.95 18.13 -9.65
C ASN A 114 3.73 19.29 -9.04
N SER A 115 4.97 19.47 -9.47
CA SER A 115 5.88 20.53 -9.00
C SER A 115 6.05 21.69 -10.01
N ALA A 116 5.25 21.73 -11.08
CA ALA A 116 5.39 22.75 -12.12
C ALA A 116 4.88 24.15 -11.71
N GLY A 117 4.19 24.28 -10.58
CA GLY A 117 3.69 25.55 -10.04
C GLY A 117 4.57 26.09 -8.92
N THR A 118 4.22 27.27 -8.41
CA THR A 118 4.87 27.92 -7.24
C THR A 118 4.76 27.03 -6.00
N TYR A 119 3.73 26.20 -5.91
CA TYR A 119 3.50 25.23 -4.85
C TYR A 119 3.26 23.86 -5.47
N GLY A 120 3.83 22.80 -4.87
CA GLY A 120 3.52 21.44 -5.25
C GLY A 120 2.03 21.13 -5.02
N THR A 121 1.36 20.60 -6.02
CA THR A 121 -0.04 20.17 -5.94
C THR A 121 -0.14 18.66 -6.19
N GLN A 122 -1.22 18.03 -5.72
CA GLN A 122 -1.51 16.63 -6.02
C GLN A 122 -2.60 16.55 -7.08
N SER A 123 -2.42 15.64 -8.04
CA SER A 123 -3.40 15.32 -9.07
C SER A 123 -3.74 13.84 -9.04
N ALA A 124 -5.01 13.49 -9.23
CA ALA A 124 -5.41 12.10 -9.36
C ALA A 124 -4.77 11.47 -10.62
N LEU A 125 -4.45 10.18 -10.55
CA LEU A 125 -4.13 9.41 -11.74
C LEU A 125 -5.38 9.30 -12.63
N SER A 126 -5.17 9.19 -13.93
CA SER A 126 -6.22 8.93 -14.91
C SER A 126 -5.68 8.05 -16.04
N ALA A 127 -6.51 7.73 -17.03
CA ALA A 127 -6.09 6.93 -18.18
C ALA A 127 -4.93 7.56 -18.99
N THR A 128 -4.69 8.88 -18.84
CA THR A 128 -3.66 9.64 -19.58
C THR A 128 -2.77 10.49 -18.66
N VAL A 129 -2.88 10.36 -17.35
CA VAL A 129 -2.08 11.11 -16.36
C VAL A 129 -1.42 10.14 -15.38
N PRO A 130 -0.09 10.17 -15.25
CA PRO A 130 0.91 11.03 -15.93
C PRO A 130 1.15 10.68 -17.40
N HIS A 131 0.75 9.48 -17.85
CA HIS A 131 0.88 8.97 -19.22
C HIS A 131 -0.23 7.96 -19.52
N THR A 132 -0.32 7.48 -20.76
CA THR A 132 -1.19 6.36 -21.10
C THR A 132 -0.48 5.05 -20.74
N PHE A 133 -1.05 4.30 -19.81
CA PHE A 133 -0.45 3.06 -19.32
C PHE A 133 -0.38 1.98 -20.42
N GLY A 134 0.78 1.40 -20.57
CA GLY A 134 1.09 0.31 -21.49
C GLY A 134 1.62 -0.94 -20.77
N SER A 135 1.92 -1.98 -21.57
CA SER A 135 2.53 -3.21 -21.03
C SER A 135 3.87 -2.91 -20.39
N THR A 136 4.14 -3.51 -19.25
CA THR A 136 5.30 -3.36 -18.36
C THR A 136 5.32 -2.12 -17.48
N ASP A 137 4.50 -1.11 -17.73
CA ASP A 137 4.37 0.03 -16.84
C ASP A 137 3.93 -0.41 -15.46
N ASN A 138 4.31 0.35 -14.46
CA ASN A 138 3.98 -0.02 -13.10
C ASN A 138 3.62 1.17 -12.20
N VAL A 139 2.83 0.85 -11.19
CA VAL A 139 2.54 1.70 -10.04
C VAL A 139 2.97 0.96 -8.79
N ARG A 140 3.79 1.61 -7.97
CA ARG A 140 4.24 1.03 -6.70
C ARG A 140 4.10 2.03 -5.57
N PHE A 141 3.80 1.53 -4.37
CA PHE A 141 3.74 2.37 -3.18
C PHE A 141 4.06 1.61 -1.90
N SER A 142 4.51 2.36 -0.90
CA SER A 142 4.65 1.93 0.48
C SER A 142 3.84 2.87 1.37
N LEU A 143 3.10 2.31 2.31
CA LEU A 143 2.23 3.06 3.20
C LEU A 143 2.30 2.47 4.61
N THR A 144 2.43 3.35 5.60
CA THR A 144 2.29 3.02 7.02
C THR A 144 1.08 3.74 7.59
N TYR A 145 0.21 3.02 8.31
CA TYR A 145 -0.96 3.59 8.95
C TYR A 145 -1.35 2.84 10.22
N GLU A 146 -2.23 3.45 11.04
CA GLU A 146 -2.78 2.85 12.24
C GLU A 146 -4.04 2.05 11.89
N ALA A 147 -4.08 0.77 12.24
CA ALA A 147 -5.28 -0.06 12.11
C ALA A 147 -6.33 0.24 13.18
N ALA A 148 -7.61 0.03 12.86
CA ALA A 148 -8.72 0.19 13.80
C ALA A 148 -8.69 -0.83 14.95
N ALA A 149 -8.08 -2.01 14.73
CA ALA A 149 -7.91 -3.06 15.71
C ALA A 149 -6.48 -3.59 15.71
N ASP A 150 -6.05 -4.15 16.83
CA ASP A 150 -4.77 -4.85 16.93
C ASP A 150 -4.76 -6.11 16.03
N GLY A 151 -3.58 -6.45 15.55
CA GLY A 151 -3.34 -7.68 14.80
C GLY A 151 -3.34 -8.88 15.76
N THR A 152 -4.48 -9.54 15.88
CA THR A 152 -4.65 -10.81 16.60
C THR A 152 -5.08 -11.90 15.66
#